data_956bf3a8b6893909717aacbb22267005
#
_entry.id   956bf3a8b6893909717aacbb22267005
#
_cell.length_a   1.000
_cell.length_b   1.000
_cell.length_c   1.000
_cell.angle_alpha   90.00
_cell.angle_beta   90.00
_cell.angle_gamma   90.00
#
_symmetry.space_group_name_H-M   'P 1'
#
loop_
_entity.id
_entity.type
_entity.pdbx_description
1 polymer ?
#
loop_
_entity_poly.entity_id
_entity_poly.type
_entity_poly.pdbx_seq_one_letter_code
_entity_poly.pdbx_strand_id
1 'polypeptide(L)'
;RRAKMAASCSLPVVILALFLLLVAAFAPATAASPSKRPTHQPLLFPVGLAPLHRRHSSGRYAAAAVTASAAAATDNGTAEPFTAHYFLQELDHFTFTPNSSHLFSQKYLLNDTFWRRKPTTGPLFVYTGNEGDIEWFATNTGFMFDIAPQFGALLVFIEHRFYGESIPFGNDSYRSPDTLGYLTSTQALADFAVLITSLKQNLSAVDAPVVVFGGSYGGMLASWFRLKYPHVAMGALASSAPILQFDDITPWSSFYDAISEDFKSESLNCFSVIKAVWDVLDDRGSNHTGLLELSKTFRTCK
;
A
#
# COMPACT_ATOMS: atom_id res chain seq x y z
N ARG A 1 -30.25 -44.64 14.25
CA ARG A 1 -29.98 -44.07 12.90
C ARG A 1 -29.39 -42.69 13.08
N ARG A 2 -28.05 -42.62 13.17
CA ARG A 2 -27.30 -41.36 13.16
C ARG A 2 -27.10 -40.96 11.69
N ALA A 3 -27.72 -39.89 11.25
CA ALA A 3 -27.44 -39.26 9.98
C ALA A 3 -25.99 -38.73 10.01
N LYS A 4 -25.12 -39.24 9.16
CA LYS A 4 -23.80 -38.66 8.90
C LYS A 4 -24.04 -37.36 8.13
N MET A 5 -23.93 -36.22 8.81
CA MET A 5 -23.77 -34.94 8.13
C MET A 5 -22.37 -34.95 7.50
N ALA A 6 -22.31 -35.13 6.20
CA ALA A 6 -21.12 -34.85 5.44
C ALA A 6 -20.94 -33.33 5.48
N ALA A 7 -19.89 -32.84 6.18
CA ALA A 7 -19.49 -31.45 6.10
C ALA A 7 -19.02 -31.19 4.67
N SER A 8 -19.87 -30.59 3.84
CA SER A 8 -19.51 -30.15 2.50
C SER A 8 -18.84 -28.79 2.63
N CYS A 9 -17.63 -28.66 2.10
CA CYS A 9 -16.98 -27.38 1.94
C CYS A 9 -17.90 -26.46 1.12
N SER A 10 -18.37 -25.37 1.70
CA SER A 10 -19.35 -24.51 1.03
C SER A 10 -18.72 -23.78 -0.15
N LEU A 11 -19.45 -23.69 -1.25
CA LEU A 11 -19.03 -23.03 -2.49
C LEU A 11 -18.39 -21.63 -2.27
N PRO A 12 -18.88 -20.76 -1.35
CA PRO A 12 -18.25 -19.48 -1.08
C PRO A 12 -16.85 -19.60 -0.45
N VAL A 13 -16.58 -20.63 0.36
CA VAL A 13 -15.24 -20.86 0.96
C VAL A 13 -14.23 -21.27 -0.10
N VAL A 14 -14.63 -22.10 -1.05
CA VAL A 14 -13.77 -22.51 -2.19
C VAL A 14 -13.50 -21.33 -3.11
N ILE A 15 -14.49 -20.47 -3.37
CA ILE A 15 -14.33 -19.26 -4.20
C ILE A 15 -13.39 -18.26 -3.51
N LEU A 16 -13.50 -18.07 -2.21
CA LEU A 16 -12.61 -17.17 -1.44
C LEU A 16 -11.16 -17.68 -1.43
N ALA A 17 -10.96 -18.99 -1.28
CA ALA A 17 -9.63 -19.61 -1.35
C ALA A 17 -9.01 -19.46 -2.74
N LEU A 18 -9.80 -19.64 -3.81
CA LEU A 18 -9.35 -19.44 -5.20
C LEU A 18 -9.05 -17.98 -5.50
N PHE A 19 -9.80 -17.05 -4.92
CA PHE A 19 -9.55 -15.60 -5.08
C PHE A 19 -8.25 -15.15 -4.39
N LEU A 20 -7.96 -15.68 -3.18
CA LEU A 20 -6.71 -15.43 -2.47
C LEU A 20 -5.49 -16.03 -3.19
N LEU A 21 -5.67 -17.18 -3.86
CA LEU A 21 -4.64 -17.83 -4.67
C LEU A 21 -4.39 -17.10 -6.00
N LEU A 22 -5.41 -16.50 -6.61
CA LEU A 22 -5.27 -15.68 -7.81
C LEU A 22 -4.48 -14.40 -7.55
N VAL A 23 -4.61 -13.80 -6.40
CA VAL A 23 -3.82 -12.62 -6.00
C VAL A 23 -2.33 -12.97 -5.80
N ALA A 24 -2.04 -14.21 -5.38
CA ALA A 24 -0.65 -14.69 -5.22
C ALA A 24 0.02 -15.11 -6.55
N ALA A 25 -0.75 -15.41 -7.60
CA ALA A 25 -0.23 -15.87 -8.88
C ALA A 25 0.31 -14.75 -9.80
N PHE A 26 0.16 -13.48 -9.43
CA PHE A 26 0.69 -12.34 -10.19
C PHE A 26 2.10 -11.87 -9.76
N ALA A 27 2.83 -12.63 -8.95
CA ALA A 27 4.25 -12.41 -8.77
C ALA A 27 5.03 -13.00 -9.96
N PRO A 28 5.84 -12.24 -10.70
CA PRO A 28 6.61 -12.76 -11.80
C PRO A 28 7.65 -13.76 -11.27
N ALA A 29 7.54 -15.02 -11.66
CA ALA A 29 8.55 -16.03 -11.42
C ALA A 29 9.80 -15.70 -12.26
N THR A 30 10.77 -15.01 -11.68
CA THR A 30 12.12 -14.96 -12.23
C THR A 30 12.84 -16.23 -11.81
N ALA A 31 12.98 -17.16 -12.74
CA ALA A 31 13.85 -18.33 -12.59
C ALA A 31 15.30 -17.86 -12.48
N ALA A 32 15.85 -17.82 -11.28
CA ALA A 32 17.26 -17.61 -11.03
C ALA A 32 17.97 -18.96 -10.98
N SER A 33 18.90 -19.16 -11.91
CA SER A 33 19.88 -20.24 -11.94
C SER A 33 20.80 -20.17 -10.70
N PRO A 34 21.24 -21.28 -10.09
CA PRO A 34 22.07 -21.23 -8.90
C PRO A 34 23.51 -20.82 -9.24
N SER A 35 23.84 -19.57 -9.05
CA SER A 35 25.22 -19.11 -9.07
C SER A 35 25.82 -19.16 -7.66
N LYS A 36 27.03 -19.72 -7.58
CA LYS A 36 27.83 -19.87 -6.36
C LYS A 36 28.01 -18.53 -5.66
N ARG A 37 27.60 -18.43 -4.38
CA ARG A 37 27.77 -17.26 -3.53
C ARG A 37 29.25 -17.01 -3.19
N PRO A 38 29.73 -15.76 -3.27
CA PRO A 38 30.91 -15.33 -2.55
C PRO A 38 30.54 -15.08 -1.07
N THR A 39 31.35 -15.58 -0.16
CA THR A 39 31.26 -15.30 1.26
C THR A 39 31.58 -13.84 1.53
N HIS A 40 30.58 -13.01 1.84
CA HIS A 40 30.80 -11.65 2.33
C HIS A 40 30.74 -11.62 3.86
N GLN A 41 31.86 -11.17 4.45
CA GLN A 41 31.93 -10.80 5.86
C GLN A 41 31.03 -9.56 6.13
N PRO A 42 30.40 -9.45 7.30
CA PRO A 42 29.62 -8.29 7.64
C PRO A 42 30.51 -7.07 7.88
N LEU A 43 30.33 -6.02 7.09
CA LEU A 43 30.92 -4.71 7.33
C LEU A 43 30.20 -4.05 8.52
N LEU A 44 30.86 -4.01 9.66
CA LEU A 44 30.50 -3.18 10.80
C LEU A 44 30.76 -1.70 10.42
N PHE A 45 29.70 -0.91 10.24
CA PHE A 45 29.81 0.53 10.14
C PHE A 45 29.92 1.13 11.54
N PRO A 46 30.96 1.94 11.83
CA PRO A 46 31.03 2.70 13.08
C PRO A 46 30.01 3.83 13.04
N VAL A 47 29.17 3.88 14.06
CA VAL A 47 28.25 5.00 14.30
C VAL A 47 29.08 6.19 14.80
N GLY A 48 29.51 7.04 13.88
CA GLY A 48 30.11 8.33 14.18
C GLY A 48 29.06 9.43 14.02
N LEU A 49 28.59 9.98 15.14
CA LEU A 49 27.78 11.19 15.17
C LEU A 49 28.67 12.39 14.80
N ALA A 50 28.55 12.87 13.56
CA ALA A 50 29.10 14.17 13.18
C ALA A 50 28.04 15.26 13.40
N PRO A 51 28.37 16.42 14.00
CA PRO A 51 27.42 17.50 14.19
C PRO A 51 27.11 18.18 12.85
N LEU A 52 25.82 18.21 12.50
CA LEU A 52 25.28 18.94 11.37
C LEU A 52 25.44 20.45 11.58
N HIS A 53 26.40 21.06 10.91
CA HIS A 53 26.48 22.50 10.75
C HIS A 53 25.30 23.00 9.92
N ARG A 54 24.42 23.72 10.59
CA ARG A 54 23.28 24.45 10.04
C ARG A 54 23.79 25.52 9.06
N ARG A 55 23.67 25.29 7.75
CA ARG A 55 23.72 26.38 6.76
C ARG A 55 22.28 26.78 6.45
N HIS A 56 21.89 27.95 6.93
CA HIS A 56 20.70 28.65 6.47
C HIS A 56 20.89 29.01 4.99
N SER A 57 20.17 28.34 4.10
CA SER A 57 19.84 28.90 2.81
C SER A 57 18.33 29.17 2.82
N SER A 58 17.97 30.46 2.88
CA SER A 58 16.61 30.93 2.75
C SER A 58 16.19 30.79 1.28
N GLY A 59 15.82 29.58 0.88
CA GLY A 59 15.11 29.31 -0.37
C GLY A 59 13.62 29.43 -0.09
N ARG A 60 12.99 30.46 -0.66
CA ARG A 60 11.52 30.66 -0.61
C ARG A 60 10.88 29.54 -1.43
N TYR A 61 10.39 28.50 -0.76
CA TYR A 61 9.47 27.55 -1.38
C TYR A 61 8.10 28.22 -1.44
N ALA A 62 7.79 28.82 -2.59
CA ALA A 62 6.42 29.19 -2.89
C ALA A 62 5.64 27.91 -3.20
N ALA A 63 4.94 27.37 -2.21
CA ALA A 63 3.97 26.31 -2.44
C ALA A 63 2.82 26.89 -3.28
N ALA A 64 2.86 26.67 -4.58
CA ALA A 64 1.73 26.94 -5.45
C ALA A 64 0.70 25.83 -5.21
N ALA A 65 -0.24 26.06 -4.29
CA ALA A 65 -1.44 25.23 -4.18
C ALA A 65 -2.30 25.51 -5.42
N VAL A 66 -2.26 24.62 -6.40
CA VAL A 66 -3.20 24.64 -7.51
C VAL A 66 -4.49 24.00 -7.01
N THR A 67 -5.44 24.82 -6.58
CA THR A 67 -6.81 24.39 -6.34
C THR A 67 -7.51 24.24 -7.69
N ALA A 68 -7.49 23.05 -8.26
CA ALA A 68 -8.41 22.70 -9.34
C ALA A 68 -9.60 21.99 -8.70
N SER A 69 -10.71 22.71 -8.54
CA SER A 69 -12.00 22.10 -8.25
C SER A 69 -12.46 21.36 -9.50
N ALA A 70 -12.23 20.06 -9.56
CA ALA A 70 -12.88 19.21 -10.53
C ALA A 70 -14.29 18.91 -10.01
N ALA A 71 -15.30 19.46 -10.70
CA ALA A 71 -16.68 19.11 -10.46
C ALA A 71 -16.86 17.61 -10.80
N ALA A 72 -17.11 16.79 -9.79
CA ALA A 72 -17.41 15.39 -9.95
C ALA A 72 -18.71 15.21 -10.74
N ALA A 73 -18.67 14.36 -11.74
CA ALA A 73 -19.85 13.89 -12.45
C ALA A 73 -20.74 13.11 -11.48
N THR A 74 -21.97 13.54 -11.35
CA THR A 74 -23.01 12.96 -10.51
C THR A 74 -23.44 11.60 -11.02
N ASP A 75 -23.23 10.56 -10.18
CA ASP A 75 -24.11 9.39 -10.20
C ASP A 75 -24.59 9.09 -8.78
N ASN A 76 -25.91 9.09 -8.66
CA ASN A 76 -26.75 8.65 -7.54
C ASN A 76 -26.25 8.71 -6.08
N GLY A 77 -26.38 9.89 -5.45
CA GLY A 77 -27.07 9.94 -4.15
C GLY A 77 -26.30 9.82 -2.86
N THR A 78 -24.97 9.60 -2.87
CA THR A 78 -24.12 9.83 -1.68
C THR A 78 -22.94 10.68 -2.10
N ALA A 79 -22.92 11.94 -1.69
CA ALA A 79 -21.74 12.79 -1.87
C ALA A 79 -20.53 12.06 -1.28
N GLU A 80 -19.47 11.90 -2.08
CA GLU A 80 -18.21 11.36 -1.59
C GLU A 80 -17.77 12.17 -0.36
N PRO A 81 -17.40 11.51 0.75
CA PRO A 81 -17.09 12.22 1.98
C PRO A 81 -15.75 12.98 1.93
N PHE A 82 -15.12 13.08 0.76
CA PHE A 82 -13.78 13.67 0.59
C PHE A 82 -13.74 14.75 -0.48
N THR A 83 -12.77 15.65 -0.33
CA THR A 83 -12.35 16.56 -1.40
C THR A 83 -11.00 16.12 -1.95
N ALA A 84 -10.90 15.99 -3.28
CA ALA A 84 -9.66 15.67 -3.96
C ALA A 84 -8.79 16.93 -4.14
N HIS A 85 -7.51 16.79 -3.85
CA HIS A 85 -6.50 17.84 -3.97
C HIS A 85 -5.25 17.27 -4.65
N TYR A 86 -4.43 18.15 -5.19
CA TYR A 86 -3.18 17.79 -5.84
C TYR A 86 -2.03 18.60 -5.26
N PHE A 87 -0.93 17.92 -5.00
CA PHE A 87 0.31 18.49 -4.48
C PHE A 87 1.40 18.34 -5.53
N LEU A 88 2.13 19.42 -5.80
CA LEU A 88 3.26 19.37 -6.72
C LEU A 88 4.46 18.77 -5.98
N GLN A 89 4.77 17.51 -6.29
CA GLN A 89 5.73 16.70 -5.60
C GLN A 89 7.03 16.57 -6.38
N GLU A 90 8.16 16.53 -5.68
CA GLU A 90 9.47 16.25 -6.28
C GLU A 90 9.57 14.78 -6.71
N LEU A 91 10.11 14.55 -7.93
CA LEU A 91 10.31 13.19 -8.42
C LEU A 91 11.35 12.44 -7.59
N ASP A 92 12.46 13.11 -7.25
CA ASP A 92 13.59 12.52 -6.54
C ASP A 92 13.98 13.34 -5.31
N HIS A 93 13.77 12.77 -4.14
CA HIS A 93 14.06 13.39 -2.85
C HIS A 93 15.50 13.21 -2.37
N PHE A 94 16.31 12.35 -3.03
CA PHE A 94 17.58 11.89 -2.49
C PHE A 94 18.80 12.22 -3.34
N THR A 95 18.60 12.62 -4.59
CA THR A 95 19.68 13.01 -5.47
C THR A 95 19.54 14.44 -5.96
N PHE A 96 20.64 15.06 -6.36
CA PHE A 96 20.69 16.43 -6.90
C PHE A 96 21.19 16.40 -8.34
N THR A 97 20.78 15.38 -9.10
CA THR A 97 21.09 15.29 -10.53
C THR A 97 20.28 16.30 -11.33
N PRO A 98 20.66 16.67 -12.56
CA PRO A 98 19.90 17.61 -13.38
C PRO A 98 18.43 17.21 -13.62
N ASN A 99 18.12 15.91 -13.59
CA ASN A 99 16.75 15.39 -13.74
C ASN A 99 15.96 15.37 -12.43
N SER A 100 16.60 15.64 -11.29
CA SER A 100 15.93 15.64 -9.98
C SER A 100 14.96 16.80 -9.79
N SER A 101 15.01 17.83 -10.65
CA SER A 101 14.06 18.96 -10.64
C SER A 101 12.70 18.64 -11.28
N HIS A 102 12.52 17.42 -11.78
CA HIS A 102 11.22 17.00 -12.32
C HIS A 102 10.17 16.92 -11.21
N LEU A 103 8.99 17.48 -11.48
CA LEU A 103 7.86 17.52 -10.56
C LEU A 103 6.70 16.71 -11.14
N PHE A 104 5.90 16.12 -10.27
CA PHE A 104 4.66 15.47 -10.67
C PHE A 104 3.51 15.86 -9.74
N SER A 105 2.29 15.71 -10.24
CA SER A 105 1.08 15.99 -9.47
C SER A 105 0.72 14.76 -8.64
N GLN A 106 0.79 14.87 -7.31
CA GLN A 106 0.39 13.82 -6.38
C GLN A 106 -1.01 14.11 -5.83
N LYS A 107 -1.94 13.18 -6.03
CA LYS A 107 -3.32 13.26 -5.53
C LYS A 107 -3.37 12.94 -4.04
N TYR A 108 -4.21 13.67 -3.31
CA TYR A 108 -4.59 13.32 -1.95
C TYR A 108 -6.03 13.75 -1.68
N LEU A 109 -6.66 13.06 -0.73
CA LEU A 109 -8.05 13.33 -0.35
C LEU A 109 -8.10 13.87 1.07
N LEU A 110 -9.02 14.81 1.30
CA LEU A 110 -9.29 15.37 2.63
C LEU A 110 -10.75 15.18 3.02
N ASN A 111 -10.96 14.88 4.31
CA ASN A 111 -12.25 14.98 4.94
C ASN A 111 -12.08 15.70 6.28
N ASP A 112 -12.62 16.90 6.39
CA ASP A 112 -12.56 17.75 7.58
C ASP A 112 -13.86 17.76 8.38
N THR A 113 -14.81 16.90 8.06
CA THR A 113 -16.13 16.80 8.73
C THR A 113 -16.02 16.73 10.23
N PHE A 114 -15.04 15.98 10.74
CA PHE A 114 -14.85 15.76 12.18
C PHE A 114 -13.77 16.65 12.78
N TRP A 115 -13.07 17.44 11.95
CA TRP A 115 -11.86 18.11 12.40
C TRP A 115 -12.12 19.25 13.37
N ARG A 116 -11.64 19.10 14.59
CA ARG A 116 -11.69 20.12 15.62
C ARG A 116 -10.54 21.10 15.45
N ARG A 117 -10.87 22.38 15.25
CA ARG A 117 -9.88 23.46 15.09
C ARG A 117 -9.63 24.25 16.37
N LYS A 118 -10.57 24.22 17.32
CA LYS A 118 -10.49 24.97 18.61
C LYS A 118 -11.13 24.18 19.76
N PRO A 119 -10.70 24.37 21.02
CA PRO A 119 -9.60 25.22 21.49
C PRO A 119 -8.21 24.65 21.17
N THR A 120 -8.10 23.34 20.96
CA THR A 120 -6.89 22.63 20.50
C THR A 120 -7.16 21.98 19.16
N THR A 121 -6.20 22.10 18.24
CA THR A 121 -6.30 21.45 16.92
C THR A 121 -6.27 19.93 17.08
N GLY A 122 -7.25 19.26 16.50
CA GLY A 122 -7.32 17.80 16.46
C GLY A 122 -6.19 17.19 15.60
N PRO A 123 -5.90 15.90 15.77
CA PRO A 123 -4.85 15.23 15.02
C PRO A 123 -5.16 15.12 13.53
N LEU A 124 -4.11 14.88 12.74
CA LEU A 124 -4.22 14.40 11.38
C LEU A 124 -4.13 12.87 11.41
N PHE A 125 -5.15 12.19 10.88
CA PHE A 125 -5.15 10.77 10.59
C PHE A 125 -4.85 10.58 9.12
N VAL A 126 -3.67 10.06 8.82
CA VAL A 126 -3.15 9.99 7.46
C VAL A 126 -3.08 8.54 6.99
N TYR A 127 -3.80 8.21 5.94
CA TYR A 127 -3.67 6.91 5.26
C TYR A 127 -2.51 6.96 4.27
N THR A 128 -1.56 6.06 4.41
CA THR A 128 -0.43 5.87 3.50
C THR A 128 -0.87 4.97 2.36
N GLY A 129 -1.12 5.59 1.18
CA GLY A 129 -1.69 4.91 0.02
C GLY A 129 -0.89 3.69 -0.43
N ASN A 130 -1.61 2.67 -0.82
CA ASN A 130 -1.09 1.43 -1.37
C ASN A 130 -0.85 1.55 -2.89
N GLU A 131 -0.58 0.41 -3.51
CA GLU A 131 -0.42 0.19 -4.93
C GLU A 131 -1.77 0.22 -5.69
N GLY A 132 -2.43 1.38 -5.70
CA GLY A 132 -3.72 1.57 -6.36
C GLY A 132 -4.27 2.99 -6.20
N ASP A 133 -5.45 3.22 -6.77
CA ASP A 133 -6.19 4.47 -6.66
C ASP A 133 -6.59 4.75 -5.21
N ILE A 134 -6.32 5.95 -4.73
CA ILE A 134 -6.55 6.33 -3.33
C ILE A 134 -8.04 6.44 -2.99
N GLU A 135 -8.91 6.74 -3.94
CA GLU A 135 -10.36 6.80 -3.72
C GLU A 135 -10.91 5.42 -3.37
N TRP A 136 -10.40 4.37 -4.05
CA TRP A 136 -10.78 3.01 -3.72
C TRP A 136 -10.39 2.64 -2.28
N PHE A 137 -9.21 3.01 -1.83
CA PHE A 137 -8.78 2.77 -0.45
C PHE A 137 -9.61 3.58 0.55
N ALA A 138 -9.87 4.85 0.25
CA ALA A 138 -10.65 5.73 1.12
C ALA A 138 -12.09 5.23 1.31
N THR A 139 -12.74 4.76 0.24
CA THR A 139 -14.12 4.23 0.30
C THR A 139 -14.21 2.87 1.01
N ASN A 140 -13.11 2.11 1.05
CA ASN A 140 -13.05 0.80 1.72
C ASN A 140 -12.41 0.83 3.11
N THR A 141 -12.07 2.02 3.64
CA THR A 141 -11.46 2.19 4.96
C THR A 141 -12.50 2.70 5.95
N GLY A 142 -13.07 1.82 6.79
CA GLY A 142 -14.08 2.20 7.81
C GLY A 142 -13.47 2.71 9.11
N PHE A 143 -12.47 2.03 9.66
CA PHE A 143 -11.96 2.26 11.01
C PHE A 143 -11.55 3.72 11.28
N MET A 144 -10.89 4.39 10.34
CA MET A 144 -10.49 5.79 10.51
C MET A 144 -11.71 6.71 10.68
N PHE A 145 -12.80 6.44 9.98
CA PHE A 145 -14.06 7.19 10.11
C PHE A 145 -14.75 6.92 11.45
N ASP A 146 -14.71 5.67 11.93
CA ASP A 146 -15.33 5.30 13.21
C ASP A 146 -14.70 6.05 14.39
N ILE A 147 -13.39 6.26 14.36
CA ILE A 147 -12.66 6.90 15.45
C ILE A 147 -12.46 8.41 15.28
N ALA A 148 -12.50 8.94 14.06
CA ALA A 148 -12.24 10.35 13.78
C ALA A 148 -13.09 11.32 14.61
N PRO A 149 -14.42 11.10 14.83
CA PRO A 149 -15.24 11.99 15.66
C PRO A 149 -14.75 12.11 17.09
N GLN A 150 -14.28 11.02 17.70
CA GLN A 150 -13.81 10.98 19.10
C GLN A 150 -12.56 11.83 19.29
N PHE A 151 -11.66 11.82 18.31
CA PHE A 151 -10.41 12.57 18.33
C PHE A 151 -10.57 13.99 17.77
N GLY A 152 -11.64 14.27 17.05
CA GLY A 152 -11.78 15.49 16.26
C GLY A 152 -10.70 15.55 15.18
N ALA A 153 -10.51 14.46 14.47
CA ALA A 153 -9.42 14.28 13.51
C ALA A 153 -9.73 14.81 12.13
N LEU A 154 -8.71 15.35 11.44
CA LEU A 154 -8.72 15.53 9.99
C LEU A 154 -8.32 14.21 9.34
N LEU A 155 -9.11 13.72 8.38
CA LEU A 155 -8.77 12.55 7.60
C LEU A 155 -8.05 12.97 6.32
N VAL A 156 -6.90 12.34 6.07
CA VAL A 156 -6.05 12.59 4.91
C VAL A 156 -5.71 11.24 4.28
N PHE A 157 -5.94 11.10 2.98
CA PHE A 157 -5.58 9.90 2.23
C PHE A 157 -4.62 10.33 1.12
N ILE A 158 -3.37 9.85 1.17
CA ILE A 158 -2.33 10.26 0.22
C ILE A 158 -2.09 9.14 -0.78
N GLU A 159 -2.23 9.44 -2.06
CA GLU A 159 -1.99 8.48 -3.14
C GLU A 159 -0.50 8.19 -3.28
N HIS A 160 -0.17 6.93 -3.54
CA HIS A 160 1.20 6.52 -3.79
C HIS A 160 1.64 6.92 -5.20
N ARG A 161 2.88 7.45 -5.34
CA ARG A 161 3.46 7.70 -6.65
C ARG A 161 3.36 6.47 -7.56
N PHE A 162 3.20 6.68 -8.87
CA PHE A 162 3.00 5.65 -9.90
C PHE A 162 1.66 4.92 -9.85
N TYR A 163 0.72 5.29 -8.99
CA TYR A 163 -0.61 4.68 -8.92
C TYR A 163 -1.69 5.74 -9.05
N GLY A 164 -2.88 5.32 -9.43
CA GLY A 164 -4.03 6.19 -9.63
C GLY A 164 -3.75 7.33 -10.60
N GLU A 165 -3.89 8.56 -10.14
CA GLU A 165 -3.59 9.77 -10.91
C GLU A 165 -2.18 10.32 -10.63
N SER A 166 -1.48 9.81 -9.61
CA SER A 166 -0.14 10.26 -9.20
C SER A 166 0.97 9.65 -10.05
N ILE A 167 0.87 9.82 -11.36
CA ILE A 167 1.72 9.21 -12.39
C ILE A 167 2.79 10.20 -12.87
N PRO A 168 4.09 10.03 -12.51
CA PRO A 168 5.12 11.04 -12.78
C PRO A 168 5.42 11.31 -14.25
N PHE A 169 5.35 10.30 -15.11
CA PHE A 169 5.70 10.39 -16.53
C PHE A 169 4.52 10.05 -17.46
N GLY A 170 3.29 10.10 -16.95
CA GLY A 170 2.11 9.71 -17.72
C GLY A 170 2.25 8.29 -18.28
N ASN A 171 1.96 8.11 -19.56
CA ASN A 171 2.01 6.81 -20.24
C ASN A 171 3.42 6.19 -20.32
N ASP A 172 4.46 6.96 -20.07
CA ASP A 172 5.85 6.47 -20.13
C ASP A 172 6.38 5.96 -18.79
N SER A 173 5.59 6.13 -17.71
CA SER A 173 6.01 5.79 -16.34
C SER A 173 6.49 4.35 -16.17
N TYR A 174 5.93 3.41 -16.93
CA TYR A 174 6.23 1.98 -16.78
C TYR A 174 7.06 1.40 -17.94
N ARG A 175 7.56 2.26 -18.86
CA ARG A 175 8.19 1.80 -20.12
C ARG A 175 9.66 1.49 -20.02
N SER A 176 10.36 2.06 -19.07
CA SER A 176 11.80 1.93 -18.97
C SER A 176 12.29 1.81 -17.53
N PRO A 177 13.47 1.19 -17.30
CA PRO A 177 14.12 1.20 -16.00
C PRO A 177 14.42 2.62 -15.48
N ASP A 178 14.67 3.58 -16.39
CA ASP A 178 14.99 4.97 -16.03
C ASP A 178 13.80 5.66 -15.35
N THR A 179 12.59 5.37 -15.81
CA THR A 179 11.36 5.90 -15.18
C THR A 179 10.95 5.08 -13.98
N LEU A 180 11.02 3.73 -14.05
CA LEU A 180 10.65 2.84 -12.95
C LEU A 180 11.60 2.93 -11.75
N GLY A 181 12.82 3.41 -11.93
CA GLY A 181 13.78 3.62 -10.83
C GLY A 181 13.28 4.54 -9.72
N TYR A 182 12.28 5.40 -10.01
CA TYR A 182 11.66 6.28 -9.02
C TYR A 182 10.48 5.64 -8.28
N LEU A 183 10.01 4.46 -8.70
CA LEU A 183 9.00 3.68 -8.00
C LEU A 183 9.65 2.90 -6.86
N THR A 184 9.89 3.58 -5.75
CA THR A 184 10.45 2.95 -4.54
C THR A 184 9.68 3.38 -3.29
N SER A 185 9.65 2.50 -2.28
CA SER A 185 9.04 2.82 -0.99
C SER A 185 9.71 4.00 -0.30
N THR A 186 11.03 4.15 -0.44
CA THR A 186 11.78 5.29 0.12
C THR A 186 11.34 6.61 -0.46
N GLN A 187 11.15 6.70 -1.77
CA GLN A 187 10.63 7.90 -2.43
C GLN A 187 9.19 8.19 -1.99
N ALA A 188 8.33 7.17 -1.91
CA ALA A 188 6.95 7.32 -1.45
C ALA A 188 6.85 7.81 0.01
N LEU A 189 7.71 7.32 0.89
CA LEU A 189 7.77 7.80 2.27
C LEU A 189 8.20 9.27 2.35
N ALA A 190 9.13 9.69 1.50
CA ALA A 190 9.54 11.09 1.41
C ALA A 190 8.41 11.98 0.88
N ASP A 191 7.66 11.52 -0.13
CA ASP A 191 6.44 12.20 -0.60
C ASP A 191 5.47 12.49 0.54
N PHE A 192 5.15 11.47 1.33
CA PHE A 192 4.24 11.61 2.46
C PHE A 192 4.76 12.63 3.47
N ALA A 193 6.07 12.61 3.78
CA ALA A 193 6.66 13.53 4.74
C ALA A 193 6.56 14.99 4.27
N VAL A 194 6.89 15.25 3.01
CA VAL A 194 6.83 16.58 2.41
C VAL A 194 5.39 17.10 2.36
N LEU A 195 4.46 16.27 1.87
CA LEU A 195 3.05 16.65 1.76
C LEU A 195 2.44 16.93 3.14
N ILE A 196 2.62 16.03 4.12
CA ILE A 196 2.08 16.21 5.48
C ILE A 196 2.62 17.48 6.11
N THR A 197 3.92 17.75 5.98
CA THR A 197 4.55 18.95 6.52
C THR A 197 3.98 20.21 5.90
N SER A 198 3.86 20.25 4.58
CA SER A 198 3.27 21.35 3.83
C SER A 198 1.79 21.56 4.20
N LEU A 199 1.03 20.48 4.30
CA LEU A 199 -0.38 20.50 4.66
C LEU A 199 -0.58 21.10 6.07
N LYS A 200 0.22 20.69 7.05
CA LYS A 200 0.17 21.24 8.41
C LYS A 200 0.43 22.74 8.43
N GLN A 201 1.38 23.22 7.62
CA GLN A 201 1.65 24.67 7.50
C GLN A 201 0.48 25.40 6.89
N ASN A 202 -0.05 24.90 5.75
CA ASN A 202 -1.16 25.53 5.03
C ASN A 202 -2.45 25.59 5.87
N LEU A 203 -2.68 24.60 6.71
CA LEU A 203 -3.84 24.53 7.59
C LEU A 203 -3.65 25.24 8.93
N SER A 204 -2.49 25.87 9.18
CA SER A 204 -2.11 26.44 10.48
C SER A 204 -2.22 25.43 11.63
N ALA A 205 -1.84 24.17 11.34
CA ALA A 205 -1.93 23.01 12.23
C ALA A 205 -0.54 22.43 12.57
N VAL A 206 0.49 23.27 12.67
CA VAL A 206 1.90 22.84 12.84
C VAL A 206 2.08 21.94 14.06
N ASP A 207 1.36 22.25 15.15
CA ASP A 207 1.45 21.48 16.40
C ASP A 207 0.50 20.28 16.45
N ALA A 208 -0.36 20.09 15.44
CA ALA A 208 -1.29 18.96 15.42
C ALA A 208 -0.51 17.63 15.31
N PRO A 209 -0.80 16.65 16.17
CA PRO A 209 -0.19 15.33 16.08
C PRO A 209 -0.62 14.62 14.82
N VAL A 210 0.28 13.79 14.27
CA VAL A 210 0.01 12.96 13.07
C VAL A 210 0.09 11.49 13.46
N VAL A 211 -0.96 10.74 13.13
CA VAL A 211 -0.98 9.28 13.21
C VAL A 211 -1.20 8.75 11.80
N VAL A 212 -0.33 7.84 11.37
CA VAL A 212 -0.44 7.22 10.06
C VAL A 212 -1.11 5.85 10.14
N PHE A 213 -1.89 5.54 9.13
CA PHE A 213 -2.66 4.31 9.01
C PHE A 213 -2.36 3.64 7.68
N GLY A 214 -2.40 2.33 7.65
CA GLY A 214 -2.30 1.60 6.39
C GLY A 214 -2.59 0.12 6.58
N GLY A 215 -3.02 -0.52 5.50
CA GLY A 215 -3.22 -1.96 5.41
C GLY A 215 -2.28 -2.58 4.37
N SER A 216 -1.88 -3.85 4.55
CA SER A 216 -1.02 -4.57 3.60
C SER A 216 0.28 -3.78 3.30
N TYR A 217 0.59 -3.51 2.05
CA TYR A 217 1.74 -2.65 1.67
C TYR A 217 1.62 -1.22 2.23
N GLY A 218 0.42 -0.62 2.23
CA GLY A 218 0.19 0.67 2.91
C GLY A 218 0.49 0.59 4.41
N GLY A 219 0.22 -0.56 5.06
CA GLY A 219 0.62 -0.84 6.44
C GLY A 219 2.13 -0.94 6.61
N MET A 220 2.85 -1.56 5.66
CA MET A 220 4.32 -1.54 5.65
C MET A 220 4.83 -0.09 5.56
N LEU A 221 4.26 0.72 4.66
CA LEU A 221 4.61 2.13 4.52
C LEU A 221 4.32 2.92 5.81
N ALA A 222 3.18 2.71 6.46
CA ALA A 222 2.85 3.36 7.74
C ALA A 222 3.89 3.02 8.83
N SER A 223 4.25 1.75 8.94
CA SER A 223 5.26 1.26 9.88
C SER A 223 6.62 1.90 9.61
N TRP A 224 7.10 1.82 8.37
CA TRP A 224 8.40 2.41 7.97
C TRP A 224 8.39 3.93 8.06
N PHE A 225 7.27 4.59 7.78
CA PHE A 225 7.13 6.03 7.92
C PHE A 225 7.34 6.47 9.38
N ARG A 226 6.70 5.78 10.34
CA ARG A 226 6.92 6.07 11.76
C ARG A 226 8.37 5.88 12.19
N LEU A 227 9.06 4.88 11.63
CA LEU A 227 10.47 4.60 11.93
C LEU A 227 11.41 5.64 11.30
N LYS A 228 11.16 6.05 10.05
CA LYS A 228 12.05 6.93 9.28
C LYS A 228 11.76 8.42 9.50
N TYR A 229 10.51 8.78 9.77
CA TYR A 229 10.05 10.16 9.95
C TYR A 229 9.37 10.36 11.32
N PRO A 230 10.05 10.01 12.44
CA PRO A 230 9.47 10.11 13.80
C PRO A 230 9.14 11.54 14.21
N HIS A 231 9.73 12.52 13.53
CA HIS A 231 9.45 13.95 13.71
C HIS A 231 8.18 14.43 12.99
N VAL A 232 7.65 13.65 12.06
CA VAL A 232 6.40 13.92 11.35
C VAL A 232 5.24 13.14 11.96
N ALA A 233 5.39 11.82 12.12
CA ALA A 233 4.35 10.97 12.69
C ALA A 233 4.68 10.54 14.11
N MET A 234 3.76 10.77 15.04
CA MET A 234 3.90 10.33 16.43
C MET A 234 3.57 8.86 16.63
N GLY A 235 2.75 8.28 15.76
CA GLY A 235 2.29 6.89 15.81
C GLY A 235 1.92 6.32 14.45
N ALA A 236 1.83 5.00 14.36
CA ALA A 236 1.37 4.28 13.20
C ALA A 236 0.47 3.12 13.60
N LEU A 237 -0.60 2.89 12.83
CA LEU A 237 -1.40 1.69 12.86
C LEU A 237 -1.19 0.95 11.53
N ALA A 238 -0.46 -0.15 11.60
CA ALA A 238 -0.05 -0.95 10.45
C ALA A 238 -0.79 -2.30 10.46
N SER A 239 -1.91 -2.36 9.75
CA SER A 239 -2.77 -3.54 9.72
C SER A 239 -2.31 -4.53 8.66
N SER A 240 -2.20 -5.82 9.03
CA SER A 240 -1.85 -6.90 8.10
C SER A 240 -0.62 -6.56 7.24
N ALA A 241 0.35 -5.88 7.84
CA ALA A 241 1.56 -5.40 7.17
C ALA A 241 2.62 -6.50 7.17
N PRO A 242 3.02 -7.07 6.02
CA PRO A 242 3.94 -8.20 5.97
C PRO A 242 5.41 -7.75 6.12
N ILE A 243 5.72 -6.95 7.12
CA ILE A 243 7.05 -6.36 7.35
C ILE A 243 8.14 -7.37 7.72
N LEU A 244 7.75 -8.59 8.09
CA LEU A 244 8.67 -9.68 8.38
C LEU A 244 8.76 -10.70 7.24
N GLN A 245 7.98 -10.56 6.18
CA GLN A 245 7.93 -11.46 5.03
C GLN A 245 9.05 -11.12 4.02
N PHE A 246 10.28 -11.17 4.50
CA PHE A 246 11.49 -10.95 3.70
C PHE A 246 12.44 -12.13 3.86
N ASP A 247 13.33 -12.28 2.89
CA ASP A 247 14.38 -13.30 2.92
C ASP A 247 15.15 -13.27 4.25
N ASP A 248 15.42 -14.43 4.78
CA ASP A 248 16.17 -14.67 6.02
C ASP A 248 15.47 -14.19 7.33
N ILE A 249 14.23 -13.68 7.25
CA ILE A 249 13.45 -13.29 8.45
C ILE A 249 12.36 -14.30 8.72
N THR A 250 11.51 -14.59 7.72
CA THR A 250 10.39 -15.50 7.83
C THR A 250 10.48 -16.55 6.72
N PRO A 251 10.23 -17.85 6.98
CA PRO A 251 10.16 -18.83 5.91
C PRO A 251 9.17 -18.40 4.83
N TRP A 252 9.55 -18.56 3.57
CA TRP A 252 8.72 -18.15 2.43
C TRP A 252 7.33 -18.78 2.42
N SER A 253 7.19 -19.99 3.00
CA SER A 253 5.92 -20.75 3.09
C SER A 253 5.01 -20.27 4.21
N SER A 254 5.47 -19.46 5.16
CA SER A 254 4.75 -19.14 6.41
C SER A 254 3.32 -18.64 6.19
N PHE A 255 3.10 -17.81 5.18
CA PHE A 255 1.78 -17.29 4.84
C PHE A 255 0.84 -18.43 4.36
N TYR A 256 1.34 -19.30 3.50
CA TYR A 256 0.59 -20.44 2.97
C TYR A 256 0.38 -21.56 4.01
N ASP A 257 1.33 -21.72 4.90
CA ASP A 257 1.20 -22.65 6.02
C ASP A 257 0.08 -22.20 6.96
N ALA A 258 -0.01 -20.92 7.28
CA ALA A 258 -1.11 -20.36 8.07
C ALA A 258 -2.47 -20.59 7.38
N ILE A 259 -2.59 -20.28 6.08
CA ILE A 259 -3.81 -20.55 5.31
C ILE A 259 -4.16 -22.05 5.34
N SER A 260 -3.17 -22.91 5.18
CA SER A 260 -3.37 -24.37 5.20
C SER A 260 -3.89 -24.84 6.55
N GLU A 261 -3.37 -24.31 7.64
CA GLU A 261 -3.84 -24.65 9.00
C GLU A 261 -5.25 -24.11 9.26
N ASP A 262 -5.62 -22.94 8.73
CA ASP A 262 -7.00 -22.43 8.83
C ASP A 262 -8.00 -23.41 8.19
N PHE A 263 -7.72 -23.91 6.98
CA PHE A 263 -8.57 -24.91 6.35
C PHE A 263 -8.59 -26.26 7.10
N LYS A 264 -7.46 -26.68 7.66
CA LYS A 264 -7.39 -27.92 8.49
C LYS A 264 -8.21 -27.76 9.76
N SER A 265 -8.15 -26.62 10.42
CA SER A 265 -8.89 -26.35 11.66
C SER A 265 -10.39 -26.42 11.45
N GLU A 266 -10.87 -25.99 10.27
CA GLU A 266 -12.27 -26.08 9.89
C GLU A 266 -12.68 -27.53 9.58
N SER A 267 -11.91 -28.23 8.72
CA SER A 267 -12.17 -29.62 8.35
C SER A 267 -10.98 -30.25 7.66
N LEU A 268 -10.49 -31.37 8.19
CA LEU A 268 -9.45 -32.20 7.55
C LEU A 268 -9.89 -32.68 6.16
N ASN A 269 -11.18 -32.96 5.97
CA ASN A 269 -11.70 -33.36 4.68
C ASN A 269 -11.67 -32.22 3.68
N CYS A 270 -12.07 -31.00 4.08
CA CYS A 270 -11.98 -29.81 3.26
C CYS A 270 -10.53 -29.54 2.84
N PHE A 271 -9.62 -29.54 3.78
CA PHE A 271 -8.17 -29.39 3.49
C PHE A 271 -7.69 -30.43 2.48
N SER A 272 -8.01 -31.71 2.68
CA SER A 272 -7.55 -32.81 1.79
C SER A 272 -8.12 -32.67 0.36
N VAL A 273 -9.39 -32.25 0.25
CA VAL A 273 -10.01 -31.99 -1.06
C VAL A 273 -9.33 -30.82 -1.77
N ILE A 274 -9.07 -29.70 -1.06
CA ILE A 274 -8.38 -28.55 -1.65
C ILE A 274 -6.97 -28.94 -2.09
N LYS A 275 -6.23 -29.66 -1.25
CA LYS A 275 -4.89 -30.11 -1.58
C LYS A 275 -4.84 -31.00 -2.82
N ALA A 276 -5.80 -31.90 -2.98
CA ALA A 276 -5.89 -32.79 -4.15
C ALA A 276 -6.29 -32.08 -5.46
N VAL A 277 -6.80 -30.84 -5.37
CA VAL A 277 -7.19 -30.07 -6.58
C VAL A 277 -5.98 -29.75 -7.45
N TRP A 278 -4.82 -29.52 -6.85
CA TRP A 278 -3.60 -29.18 -7.60
C TRP A 278 -3.19 -30.30 -8.56
N ASP A 279 -3.21 -31.55 -8.09
CA ASP A 279 -2.90 -32.71 -8.93
C ASP A 279 -3.91 -32.83 -10.10
N VAL A 280 -5.18 -32.52 -9.84
CA VAL A 280 -6.23 -32.53 -10.89
C VAL A 280 -6.01 -31.40 -11.89
N LEU A 281 -5.59 -30.21 -11.44
CA LEU A 281 -5.31 -29.08 -12.32
C LEU A 281 -4.10 -29.36 -13.19
N ASP A 282 -3.05 -29.93 -12.62
CA ASP A 282 -1.82 -30.28 -13.34
C ASP A 282 -2.07 -31.36 -14.38
N ASP A 283 -2.81 -32.42 -14.02
CA ASP A 283 -3.20 -33.48 -14.95
C ASP A 283 -4.02 -32.92 -16.12
N ARG A 284 -5.06 -32.12 -15.83
CA ARG A 284 -5.89 -31.46 -16.85
C ARG A 284 -5.11 -30.47 -17.70
N GLY A 285 -4.23 -29.69 -17.08
CA GLY A 285 -3.38 -28.70 -17.75
C GLY A 285 -2.26 -29.30 -18.61
N SER A 286 -2.02 -30.61 -18.53
CA SER A 286 -0.94 -31.29 -19.24
C SER A 286 -1.11 -31.31 -20.79
N ASN A 287 -2.31 -31.02 -21.31
CA ASN A 287 -2.58 -30.99 -22.73
C ASN A 287 -3.49 -29.82 -23.14
N HIS A 288 -3.48 -29.49 -24.43
CA HIS A 288 -4.19 -28.33 -24.97
C HIS A 288 -5.71 -28.38 -24.74
N THR A 289 -6.32 -29.56 -24.87
CA THR A 289 -7.78 -29.71 -24.67
C THR A 289 -8.15 -29.44 -23.22
N GLY A 290 -7.38 -29.98 -22.26
CA GLY A 290 -7.58 -29.74 -20.85
C GLY A 290 -7.35 -28.27 -20.44
N LEU A 291 -6.38 -27.57 -21.05
CA LEU A 291 -6.20 -26.13 -20.85
C LEU A 291 -7.42 -25.33 -21.30
N LEU A 292 -8.02 -25.68 -22.45
CA LEU A 292 -9.26 -25.05 -22.91
C LEU A 292 -10.46 -25.32 -21.98
N GLU A 293 -10.56 -26.54 -21.46
CA GLU A 293 -11.59 -26.88 -20.47
C GLU A 293 -11.41 -26.10 -19.17
N LEU A 294 -10.18 -25.99 -18.66
CA LEU A 294 -9.86 -25.19 -17.47
C LEU A 294 -10.18 -23.72 -17.72
N SER A 295 -9.78 -23.16 -18.86
CA SER A 295 -10.09 -21.77 -19.23
C SER A 295 -11.59 -21.52 -19.26
N LYS A 296 -12.39 -22.45 -19.80
CA LYS A 296 -13.84 -22.35 -19.79
C LYS A 296 -14.42 -22.44 -18.38
N THR A 297 -13.90 -23.38 -17.57
CA THR A 297 -14.35 -23.61 -16.18
C THR A 297 -14.09 -22.41 -15.30
N PHE A 298 -12.90 -21.83 -15.39
CA PHE A 298 -12.47 -20.67 -14.60
C PHE A 298 -12.84 -19.34 -15.25
N ARG A 299 -13.41 -19.34 -16.44
CA ARG A 299 -13.81 -18.14 -17.19
C ARG A 299 -12.63 -17.16 -17.37
N THR A 300 -11.46 -17.71 -17.70
CA THR A 300 -10.27 -16.88 -17.93
C THR A 300 -10.43 -16.06 -19.21
N CYS A 301 -9.66 -14.99 -19.34
CA CYS A 301 -9.57 -14.20 -20.55
C CYS A 301 -9.05 -15.06 -21.73
N LYS A 302 -9.50 -14.73 -22.95
CA LYS A 302 -9.04 -15.38 -24.18
C LYS A 302 -7.69 -14.83 -24.61
#